data_84237992724c584146ea62051d1223a5
#
_entry.id   84237992724c584146ea62051d1223a5
#
_cell.length_a   1.000
_cell.length_b   1.000
_cell.length_c   1.000
_cell.angle_alpha   90.00
_cell.angle_beta   90.00
_cell.angle_gamma   90.00
#
_symmetry.space_group_name_H-M   'P 1'
#
loop_
_entity.id
_entity.type
_entity.pdbx_description
1 polymer ?
#
loop_
_entity_poly.entity_id
_entity_poly.type
_entity_poly.pdbx_seq_one_letter_code
_entity_poly.pdbx_strand_id
1 'polypeptide(L)'
;FYLASNEVWADYLKRERSKARYMGLDQEFVSLEEIAKKNPLIDSKRYISALWDPIDGEVDPSGVTYAFAKSAKVYGAKYFTNTTVQDTKQKKDGTWDVITNNGNINAEIIINAGGLWAREVGLMAGINLPVQPMEHHYLITESIPEIEALGNDQRLPVGTDFEGNIYFRQEGKGILLGTYEQKSTPWKIEGTPMNFGHELLEPKLDNIQDRLAIGFERMPSLKKAGIKNIINGPFTFGPDGSPLIGPVPGLKNYWVAVGVMAGFCQGGGVGKSIAEWIIDGEPSID
;
A
#
# COMPACT_ATOMS: atom_id res chain seq x y z
N PHE A 1 11.56 -8.18 -7.86
CA PHE A 1 11.57 -8.11 -9.33
C PHE A 1 10.43 -7.28 -9.88
N TYR A 2 10.73 -6.49 -10.91
CA TYR A 2 9.73 -5.96 -11.83
C TYR A 2 9.86 -6.73 -13.14
N LEU A 3 8.79 -7.40 -13.56
CA LEU A 3 8.80 -8.35 -14.66
C LEU A 3 8.06 -7.79 -15.87
N ALA A 4 8.64 -7.93 -17.06
CA ALA A 4 8.05 -7.51 -18.31
C ALA A 4 7.94 -8.70 -19.27
N SER A 5 6.74 -8.98 -19.76
CA SER A 5 6.43 -10.06 -20.69
C SER A 5 6.30 -9.58 -22.14
N ASN A 6 6.34 -8.28 -22.39
CA ASN A 6 6.31 -7.68 -23.72
C ASN A 6 7.16 -6.39 -23.78
N GLU A 7 7.38 -5.89 -24.99
CA GLU A 7 8.23 -4.73 -25.25
C GLU A 7 7.73 -3.44 -24.59
N VAL A 8 6.40 -3.25 -24.47
CA VAL A 8 5.82 -2.05 -23.84
C VAL A 8 6.26 -1.98 -22.38
N TRP A 9 6.16 -3.09 -21.66
CA TRP A 9 6.57 -3.17 -20.27
C TRP A 9 8.10 -3.20 -20.12
N ALA A 10 8.84 -3.78 -21.07
CA ALA A 10 10.29 -3.69 -21.08
C ALA A 10 10.77 -2.24 -21.20
N ASP A 11 10.14 -1.43 -22.06
CA ASP A 11 10.44 0.00 -22.17
C ASP A 11 10.02 0.79 -20.92
N TYR A 12 8.92 0.39 -20.26
CA TYR A 12 8.55 0.94 -18.98
C TYR A 12 9.65 0.69 -17.94
N LEU A 13 10.17 -0.54 -17.83
CA LEU A 13 11.25 -0.86 -16.89
C LEU A 13 12.54 -0.06 -17.16
N LYS A 14 12.86 0.26 -18.41
CA LYS A 14 14.00 1.13 -18.73
C LYS A 14 13.83 2.54 -18.15
N ARG A 15 12.60 3.07 -18.20
CA ARG A 15 12.28 4.38 -17.59
C ARG A 15 12.32 4.32 -16.07
N GLU A 16 11.78 3.27 -15.47
CA GLU A 16 11.83 3.09 -14.00
C GLU A 16 13.28 3.00 -13.50
N ARG A 17 14.13 2.24 -14.19
CA ARG A 17 15.56 2.20 -13.85
C ARG A 17 16.23 3.57 -13.97
N SER A 18 15.86 4.37 -14.96
CA SER A 18 16.41 5.72 -15.12
C SER A 18 16.01 6.64 -13.97
N LYS A 19 14.74 6.57 -13.53
CA LYS A 19 14.25 7.29 -12.34
C LYS A 19 14.97 6.82 -11.08
N ALA A 20 15.10 5.51 -10.88
CA ALA A 20 15.79 4.94 -9.73
C ALA A 20 17.23 5.45 -9.63
N ARG A 21 17.97 5.46 -10.75
CA ARG A 21 19.33 6.02 -10.79
C ARG A 21 19.39 7.51 -10.44
N TYR A 22 18.43 8.31 -10.92
CA TYR A 22 18.33 9.71 -10.54
C TYR A 22 18.13 9.88 -9.03
N MET A 23 17.41 8.97 -8.38
CA MET A 23 17.18 8.94 -6.94
C MET A 23 18.32 8.26 -6.14
N GLY A 24 19.39 7.81 -6.81
CA GLY A 24 20.51 7.13 -6.16
C GLY A 24 20.26 5.67 -5.81
N LEU A 25 19.31 5.02 -6.47
CA LEU A 25 18.98 3.60 -6.29
C LEU A 25 19.64 2.76 -7.37
N ASP A 26 20.28 1.67 -6.96
CA ASP A 26 20.95 0.72 -7.87
C ASP A 26 20.01 -0.44 -8.24
N GLN A 27 19.25 -0.22 -9.29
CA GLN A 27 18.45 -1.27 -9.93
C GLN A 27 19.16 -1.81 -11.18
N GLU A 28 19.12 -3.12 -11.37
CA GLU A 28 19.81 -3.80 -12.45
C GLU A 28 18.86 -4.65 -13.29
N PHE A 29 19.07 -4.64 -14.63
CA PHE A 29 18.48 -5.66 -15.47
C PHE A 29 19.18 -6.98 -15.26
N VAL A 30 18.40 -8.04 -15.08
CA VAL A 30 18.88 -9.40 -14.85
C VAL A 30 18.42 -10.33 -15.97
N SER A 31 19.21 -11.39 -16.22
CA SER A 31 18.88 -12.37 -17.24
C SER A 31 17.71 -13.27 -16.81
N LEU A 32 17.09 -13.95 -17.77
CA LEU A 32 16.00 -14.90 -17.48
C LEU A 32 16.50 -16.10 -16.66
N GLU A 33 17.76 -16.49 -16.83
CA GLU A 33 18.42 -17.52 -16.04
C GLU A 33 18.58 -17.07 -14.57
N GLU A 34 18.93 -15.81 -14.34
CA GLU A 34 19.02 -15.26 -12.99
C GLU A 34 17.67 -15.18 -12.31
N ILE A 35 16.60 -14.82 -13.05
CA ILE A 35 15.22 -14.87 -12.51
C ILE A 35 14.93 -16.29 -12.02
N ALA A 36 15.12 -17.29 -12.89
CA ALA A 36 14.83 -18.70 -12.55
C ALA A 36 15.68 -19.20 -11.39
N LYS A 37 16.93 -18.73 -11.27
CA LYS A 37 17.83 -19.09 -10.16
C LYS A 37 17.38 -18.46 -8.84
N LYS A 38 17.00 -17.19 -8.85
CA LYS A 38 16.57 -16.43 -7.65
C LYS A 38 15.17 -16.82 -7.20
N ASN A 39 14.27 -17.14 -8.13
CA ASN A 39 12.91 -17.59 -7.83
C ASN A 39 12.51 -18.73 -8.78
N PRO A 40 12.73 -19.99 -8.38
CA PRO A 40 12.48 -21.17 -9.22
C PRO A 40 10.98 -21.44 -9.48
N LEU A 41 10.07 -20.76 -8.80
CA LEU A 41 8.63 -20.87 -9.05
C LEU A 41 8.21 -20.13 -10.33
N ILE A 42 9.00 -19.11 -10.74
CA ILE A 42 8.68 -18.29 -11.90
C ILE A 42 9.04 -19.04 -13.19
N ASP A 43 8.09 -19.19 -14.10
CA ASP A 43 8.37 -19.58 -15.48
C ASP A 43 9.03 -18.39 -16.22
N SER A 44 10.35 -18.31 -16.13
CA SER A 44 11.12 -17.18 -16.69
C SER A 44 10.96 -17.04 -18.21
N LYS A 45 10.58 -18.10 -18.93
CA LYS A 45 10.34 -18.08 -20.39
C LYS A 45 9.12 -17.24 -20.79
N ARG A 46 8.28 -16.87 -19.83
CA ARG A 46 7.12 -15.99 -20.03
C ARG A 46 7.49 -14.50 -20.07
N TYR A 47 8.76 -14.18 -19.82
CA TYR A 47 9.24 -12.81 -19.71
C TYR A 47 10.32 -12.53 -20.74
N ILE A 48 10.49 -11.27 -21.07
CA ILE A 48 11.55 -10.80 -21.99
C ILE A 48 12.56 -9.91 -21.27
N SER A 49 12.18 -9.35 -20.11
CA SER A 49 13.03 -8.48 -19.31
C SER A 49 12.61 -8.52 -17.84
N ALA A 50 13.56 -8.32 -16.95
CA ALA A 50 13.31 -8.10 -15.53
C ALA A 50 14.27 -7.07 -14.96
N LEU A 51 13.74 -6.21 -14.09
CA LEU A 51 14.50 -5.28 -13.29
C LEU A 51 14.59 -5.81 -11.86
N TRP A 52 15.79 -5.92 -11.36
CA TRP A 52 16.10 -6.36 -10.00
C TRP A 52 16.44 -5.17 -9.12
N ASP A 53 15.79 -5.09 -7.96
CA ASP A 53 16.12 -4.13 -6.91
C ASP A 53 16.70 -4.89 -5.72
N PRO A 54 18.01 -4.75 -5.43
CA PRO A 54 18.65 -5.53 -4.37
C PRO A 54 18.31 -5.06 -2.96
N ILE A 55 17.79 -3.85 -2.80
CA ILE A 55 17.45 -3.27 -1.50
C ILE A 55 15.96 -3.32 -1.19
N ASP A 56 15.14 -3.70 -2.17
CA ASP A 56 13.71 -3.90 -1.96
C ASP A 56 13.46 -5.18 -1.15
N GLY A 57 12.31 -5.23 -0.49
CA GLY A 57 11.98 -6.36 0.36
C GLY A 57 10.54 -6.36 0.82
N GLU A 58 10.29 -7.09 1.87
CA GLU A 58 9.00 -7.18 2.51
C GLU A 58 9.09 -6.78 3.99
N VAL A 59 8.01 -6.25 4.50
CA VAL A 59 7.92 -5.82 5.90
C VAL A 59 6.69 -6.46 6.56
N ASP A 60 6.77 -6.65 7.87
CA ASP A 60 5.58 -6.87 8.67
C ASP A 60 4.85 -5.54 8.87
N PRO A 61 3.60 -5.40 8.37
CA PRO A 61 2.86 -4.15 8.43
C PRO A 61 2.65 -3.62 9.84
N SER A 62 2.30 -4.48 10.75
CA SER A 62 2.11 -4.13 12.16
C SER A 62 3.43 -3.71 12.81
N GLY A 63 4.50 -4.47 12.59
CA GLY A 63 5.83 -4.19 13.11
C GLY A 63 6.36 -2.84 12.68
N VAL A 64 6.25 -2.50 11.38
CA VAL A 64 6.67 -1.18 10.86
C VAL A 64 5.84 -0.05 11.48
N THR A 65 4.51 -0.22 11.56
CA THR A 65 3.63 0.78 12.18
C THR A 65 4.01 1.01 13.65
N TYR A 66 4.24 -0.05 14.41
CA TYR A 66 4.70 0.05 15.80
C TYR A 66 6.09 0.66 15.92
N ALA A 67 7.00 0.37 14.99
CA ALA A 67 8.34 0.95 15.00
C ALA A 67 8.29 2.48 14.82
N PHE A 68 7.52 2.98 13.84
CA PHE A 68 7.29 4.40 13.67
C PHE A 68 6.63 5.03 14.90
N ALA A 69 5.58 4.41 15.45
CA ALA A 69 4.91 4.90 16.66
C ALA A 69 5.86 4.95 17.86
N LYS A 70 6.67 3.91 18.06
CA LYS A 70 7.67 3.86 19.14
C LYS A 70 8.73 4.94 18.96
N SER A 71 9.24 5.13 17.76
CA SER A 71 10.21 6.16 17.46
C SER A 71 9.63 7.55 17.74
N ALA A 72 8.44 7.86 17.24
CA ALA A 72 7.79 9.14 17.46
C ALA A 72 7.56 9.43 18.96
N LYS A 73 7.22 8.41 19.77
CA LYS A 73 7.11 8.56 21.24
C LYS A 73 8.43 8.99 21.90
N VAL A 74 9.57 8.49 21.42
CA VAL A 74 10.89 8.89 21.94
C VAL A 74 11.11 10.40 21.74
N TYR A 75 10.57 10.96 20.66
CA TYR A 75 10.62 12.39 20.36
C TYR A 75 9.44 13.19 20.93
N GLY A 76 8.65 12.61 21.84
CA GLY A 76 7.60 13.32 22.59
C GLY A 76 6.19 13.22 22.01
N ALA A 77 5.97 12.51 20.90
CA ALA A 77 4.62 12.31 20.37
C ALA A 77 3.74 11.50 21.36
N LYS A 78 2.49 11.93 21.52
CA LYS A 78 1.50 11.26 22.36
C LYS A 78 0.54 10.46 21.49
N TYR A 79 0.22 9.24 21.91
CA TYR A 79 -0.72 8.35 21.23
C TYR A 79 -1.90 8.06 22.17
N PHE A 80 -3.08 8.28 21.68
CA PHE A 80 -4.33 8.02 22.38
C PHE A 80 -5.06 6.89 21.66
N THR A 81 -4.84 5.67 22.11
CA THR A 81 -5.58 4.50 21.60
C THR A 81 -7.01 4.50 22.14
N ASN A 82 -7.92 3.80 21.46
CA ASN A 82 -9.35 3.76 21.82
C ASN A 82 -9.99 5.16 21.92
N THR A 83 -9.44 6.11 21.14
CA THR A 83 -9.88 7.50 21.14
C THR A 83 -10.34 7.85 19.73
N THR A 84 -11.65 7.90 19.56
CA THR A 84 -12.29 8.16 18.27
C THR A 84 -12.63 9.64 18.16
N VAL A 85 -12.19 10.27 17.07
CA VAL A 85 -12.61 11.62 16.71
C VAL A 85 -14.07 11.57 16.27
N GLN A 86 -14.90 12.41 16.89
CA GLN A 86 -16.33 12.49 16.64
C GLN A 86 -16.73 13.76 15.87
N ASP A 87 -15.95 14.83 16.05
CA ASP A 87 -16.18 16.11 15.36
C ASP A 87 -14.92 16.97 15.40
N THR A 88 -14.82 17.95 14.49
CA THR A 88 -13.76 18.97 14.50
C THR A 88 -14.36 20.35 14.30
N LYS A 89 -13.94 21.35 15.06
CA LYS A 89 -14.46 22.71 14.98
C LYS A 89 -13.34 23.73 14.90
N GLN A 90 -13.32 24.47 13.80
CA GLN A 90 -12.36 25.56 13.65
C GLN A 90 -12.79 26.77 14.51
N LYS A 91 -11.83 27.34 15.22
CA LYS A 91 -12.03 28.57 15.99
C LYS A 91 -11.68 29.81 15.15
N LYS A 92 -12.09 30.98 15.64
CA LYS A 92 -11.84 32.27 14.98
C LYS A 92 -10.36 32.60 14.82
N ASP A 93 -9.50 32.11 15.71
CA ASP A 93 -8.06 32.28 15.67
C ASP A 93 -7.35 31.31 14.70
N GLY A 94 -8.11 30.36 14.15
CA GLY A 94 -7.60 29.34 13.22
C GLY A 94 -7.10 28.08 13.88
N THR A 95 -7.19 27.97 15.22
CA THR A 95 -6.97 26.70 15.94
C THR A 95 -8.21 25.81 15.85
N TRP A 96 -8.09 24.58 16.32
CA TRP A 96 -9.12 23.56 16.21
C TRP A 96 -9.47 22.94 17.55
N ASP A 97 -10.75 22.71 17.79
CA ASP A 97 -11.23 21.81 18.82
C ASP A 97 -11.52 20.45 18.18
N VAL A 98 -10.76 19.43 18.55
CA VAL A 98 -10.96 18.03 18.15
C VAL A 98 -11.76 17.36 19.26
N ILE A 99 -12.99 16.99 18.96
CA ILE A 99 -13.93 16.37 19.89
C ILE A 99 -13.79 14.87 19.77
N THR A 100 -13.53 14.20 20.88
CA THR A 100 -13.36 12.74 20.94
C THR A 100 -14.27 12.11 21.99
N ASN A 101 -14.42 10.79 21.92
CA ASN A 101 -15.13 10.02 22.94
C ASN A 101 -14.44 10.05 24.33
N ASN A 102 -13.19 10.48 24.42
CA ASN A 102 -12.38 10.51 25.66
C ASN A 102 -11.99 11.95 26.08
N GLY A 103 -12.71 12.96 25.57
CA GLY A 103 -12.46 14.37 25.87
C GLY A 103 -12.02 15.16 24.64
N ASN A 104 -11.84 16.47 24.81
CA ASN A 104 -11.53 17.38 23.72
C ASN A 104 -10.04 17.72 23.71
N ILE A 105 -9.50 17.89 22.51
CA ILE A 105 -8.11 18.30 22.28
C ILE A 105 -8.14 19.64 21.54
N ASN A 106 -7.43 20.63 22.05
CA ASN A 106 -7.18 21.84 21.29
C ASN A 106 -5.88 21.68 20.51
N ALA A 107 -5.95 21.91 19.19
CA ALA A 107 -4.83 21.75 18.27
C ALA A 107 -4.62 23.01 17.43
N GLU A 108 -3.39 23.38 17.21
CA GLU A 108 -3.05 24.46 16.26
C GLU A 108 -3.24 23.99 14.82
N ILE A 109 -2.90 22.74 14.54
CA ILE A 109 -2.95 22.13 13.21
C ILE A 109 -3.62 20.76 13.31
N ILE A 110 -4.46 20.42 12.36
CA ILE A 110 -4.97 19.07 12.14
C ILE A 110 -4.33 18.49 10.90
N ILE A 111 -3.90 17.22 10.99
CA ILE A 111 -3.51 16.39 9.85
C ILE A 111 -4.48 15.22 9.78
N ASN A 112 -5.35 15.21 8.78
CA ASN A 112 -6.21 14.07 8.53
C ASN A 112 -5.42 12.97 7.84
N ALA A 113 -5.03 11.95 8.59
CA ALA A 113 -4.42 10.72 8.10
C ALA A 113 -5.37 9.52 8.36
N GLY A 114 -6.68 9.74 8.21
CA GLY A 114 -7.76 8.83 8.60
C GLY A 114 -7.86 7.56 7.74
N GLY A 115 -7.02 7.37 6.71
CA GLY A 115 -6.98 6.17 5.90
C GLY A 115 -8.36 5.83 5.30
N LEU A 116 -8.92 4.71 5.71
CA LEU A 116 -10.24 4.25 5.26
C LEU A 116 -11.37 5.22 5.62
N TRP A 117 -11.23 5.95 6.74
CA TRP A 117 -12.21 6.94 7.24
C TRP A 117 -11.85 8.39 6.89
N ALA A 118 -10.90 8.61 5.99
CA ALA A 118 -10.39 9.95 5.68
C ALA A 118 -11.51 10.91 5.20
N ARG A 119 -12.46 10.40 4.40
CA ARG A 119 -13.59 11.18 3.91
C ARG A 119 -14.52 11.59 5.06
N GLU A 120 -14.84 10.68 5.96
CA GLU A 120 -15.69 10.91 7.12
C GLU A 120 -15.07 11.94 8.07
N VAL A 121 -13.78 11.84 8.33
CA VAL A 121 -13.03 12.83 9.12
C VAL A 121 -12.97 14.18 8.39
N GLY A 122 -12.86 14.19 7.07
CA GLY A 122 -12.95 15.41 6.27
C GLY A 122 -14.32 16.10 6.39
N LEU A 123 -15.40 15.31 6.35
CA LEU A 123 -16.76 15.83 6.51
C LEU A 123 -17.00 16.50 7.87
N MET A 124 -16.34 16.07 8.94
CA MET A 124 -16.36 16.74 10.25
C MET A 124 -15.79 18.17 10.17
N ALA A 125 -14.86 18.41 9.26
CA ALA A 125 -14.31 19.76 8.99
C ALA A 125 -15.04 20.49 7.86
N GLY A 126 -16.15 19.95 7.34
CA GLY A 126 -16.95 20.54 6.26
C GLY A 126 -16.37 20.32 4.85
N ILE A 127 -15.44 19.41 4.67
CA ILE A 127 -14.86 19.09 3.34
C ILE A 127 -15.19 17.66 2.92
N ASN A 128 -15.45 17.48 1.63
CA ASN A 128 -15.63 16.16 1.04
C ASN A 128 -14.37 15.78 0.27
N LEU A 129 -13.54 14.94 0.87
CA LEU A 129 -12.30 14.47 0.25
C LEU A 129 -12.60 13.48 -0.87
N PRO A 130 -11.98 13.61 -2.05
CA PRO A 130 -12.23 12.75 -3.20
C PRO A 130 -11.46 11.44 -3.08
N VAL A 131 -11.71 10.67 -2.04
CA VAL A 131 -11.15 9.34 -1.82
C VAL A 131 -12.26 8.31 -1.73
N GLN A 132 -12.04 7.15 -2.32
CA GLN A 132 -13.02 6.06 -2.37
C GLN A 132 -12.37 4.73 -2.01
N PRO A 133 -12.86 4.04 -0.97
CA PRO A 133 -12.48 2.66 -0.73
C PRO A 133 -12.97 1.73 -1.85
N MET A 134 -12.08 0.87 -2.32
CA MET A 134 -12.35 -0.15 -3.32
C MET A 134 -12.02 -1.51 -2.72
N GLU A 135 -12.74 -2.54 -3.12
CA GLU A 135 -12.40 -3.92 -2.75
C GLU A 135 -11.11 -4.36 -3.45
N HIS A 136 -10.23 -5.03 -2.71
CA HIS A 136 -8.96 -5.51 -3.21
C HIS A 136 -8.65 -6.88 -2.64
N HIS A 137 -8.19 -7.80 -3.52
CA HIS A 137 -8.04 -9.20 -3.17
C HIS A 137 -6.60 -9.69 -3.31
N TYR A 138 -6.28 -10.68 -2.49
CA TYR A 138 -5.15 -11.55 -2.71
C TYR A 138 -5.45 -12.97 -2.25
N LEU A 139 -4.72 -13.92 -2.82
CA LEU A 139 -4.81 -15.34 -2.50
C LEU A 139 -3.56 -15.76 -1.74
N ILE A 140 -3.70 -16.62 -0.73
CA ILE A 140 -2.60 -17.31 -0.05
C ILE A 140 -2.72 -18.80 -0.36
N THR A 141 -1.64 -19.41 -0.82
CA THR A 141 -1.59 -20.86 -1.08
C THR A 141 -1.28 -21.64 0.19
N GLU A 142 -1.61 -22.94 0.18
CA GLU A 142 -0.99 -23.91 1.08
C GLU A 142 0.52 -23.98 0.82
N SER A 143 1.23 -24.82 1.61
CA SER A 143 2.67 -25.06 1.48
C SER A 143 3.03 -25.55 0.08
N ILE A 144 4.15 -25.07 -0.43
CA ILE A 144 4.73 -25.44 -1.72
C ILE A 144 6.04 -26.19 -1.47
N PRO A 145 6.21 -27.42 -1.98
CA PRO A 145 7.40 -28.23 -1.69
C PRO A 145 8.72 -27.54 -2.03
N GLU A 146 8.76 -26.76 -3.11
CA GLU A 146 9.94 -26.00 -3.52
C GLU A 146 10.33 -24.94 -2.49
N ILE A 147 9.36 -24.32 -1.80
CA ILE A 147 9.61 -23.35 -0.72
C ILE A 147 10.03 -24.08 0.56
N GLU A 148 9.42 -25.22 0.85
CA GLU A 148 9.82 -26.02 2.01
C GLU A 148 11.27 -26.47 1.92
N ALA A 149 11.75 -26.76 0.71
CA ALA A 149 13.12 -27.18 0.42
C ALA A 149 14.17 -26.06 0.59
N LEU A 150 13.78 -24.78 0.57
CA LEU A 150 14.71 -23.64 0.73
C LEU A 150 15.32 -23.53 2.14
N GLY A 151 14.72 -24.17 3.14
CA GLY A 151 15.09 -23.96 4.53
C GLY A 151 14.52 -22.66 5.11
N ASN A 152 14.92 -22.34 6.35
CA ASN A 152 14.33 -21.21 7.07
C ASN A 152 15.03 -19.85 6.78
N ASP A 153 16.27 -19.90 6.32
CA ASP A 153 17.12 -18.72 6.15
C ASP A 153 17.07 -18.13 4.73
N GLN A 154 16.37 -18.80 3.82
CA GLN A 154 16.21 -18.34 2.45
C GLN A 154 14.76 -17.98 2.18
N ARG A 155 14.57 -16.81 1.55
CA ARG A 155 13.27 -16.35 1.10
C ARG A 155 13.31 -16.05 -0.40
N LEU A 156 12.19 -16.29 -1.05
CA LEU A 156 12.02 -15.94 -2.45
C LEU A 156 11.84 -14.43 -2.58
N PRO A 157 12.45 -13.82 -3.61
CA PRO A 157 12.23 -12.42 -3.90
C PRO A 157 10.76 -12.12 -4.20
N VAL A 158 10.30 -10.95 -3.79
CA VAL A 158 9.02 -10.38 -4.20
C VAL A 158 9.02 -10.06 -5.69
N GLY A 159 7.88 -10.07 -6.32
CA GLY A 159 7.78 -9.75 -7.74
C GLY A 159 6.46 -9.10 -8.13
N THR A 160 6.53 -8.26 -9.17
CA THR A 160 5.38 -7.63 -9.81
C THR A 160 5.43 -7.90 -11.31
N ASP A 161 4.35 -8.45 -11.85
CA ASP A 161 4.11 -8.59 -13.30
C ASP A 161 3.08 -7.54 -13.72
N PHE A 162 3.55 -6.50 -14.41
CA PHE A 162 2.71 -5.38 -14.79
C PHE A 162 1.66 -5.75 -15.85
N GLU A 163 2.00 -6.60 -16.83
CA GLU A 163 1.03 -7.06 -17.81
C GLU A 163 -0.04 -7.95 -17.17
N GLY A 164 0.40 -8.86 -16.31
CA GLY A 164 -0.48 -9.74 -15.56
C GLY A 164 -1.36 -9.01 -14.56
N ASN A 165 -1.00 -7.77 -14.18
CA ASN A 165 -1.59 -7.04 -13.07
C ASN A 165 -1.62 -7.91 -11.80
N ILE A 166 -0.47 -8.53 -11.50
CA ILE A 166 -0.29 -9.39 -10.33
C ILE A 166 1.01 -9.02 -9.60
N TYR A 167 1.01 -9.27 -8.32
CA TYR A 167 2.21 -9.25 -7.49
C TYR A 167 2.25 -10.51 -6.63
N PHE A 168 3.45 -10.88 -6.20
CA PHE A 168 3.61 -12.08 -5.38
C PHE A 168 4.76 -11.95 -4.41
N ARG A 169 4.63 -12.64 -3.29
CA ARG A 169 5.68 -12.82 -2.30
C ARG A 169 5.53 -14.15 -1.59
N GLN A 170 6.60 -14.59 -0.97
CA GLN A 170 6.52 -15.75 -0.09
C GLN A 170 5.73 -15.41 1.17
N GLU A 171 4.77 -16.26 1.55
CA GLU A 171 4.00 -16.17 2.79
C GLU A 171 4.11 -17.47 3.56
N GLY A 172 4.93 -17.48 4.61
CA GLY A 172 5.29 -18.71 5.31
C GLY A 172 5.96 -19.73 4.38
N LYS A 173 5.32 -20.87 4.16
CA LYS A 173 5.76 -21.92 3.20
C LYS A 173 4.96 -21.90 1.90
N GLY A 174 4.07 -20.95 1.71
CA GLY A 174 3.29 -20.73 0.49
C GLY A 174 3.65 -19.43 -0.21
N ILE A 175 2.77 -19.03 -1.14
CA ILE A 175 2.83 -17.77 -1.87
C ILE A 175 1.58 -16.96 -1.58
N LEU A 176 1.76 -15.68 -1.30
CA LEU A 176 0.73 -14.67 -1.46
C LEU A 176 0.77 -14.20 -2.91
N LEU A 177 -0.34 -14.38 -3.62
CA LEU A 177 -0.56 -13.88 -4.98
C LEU A 177 -1.62 -12.80 -4.93
N GLY A 178 -1.22 -11.56 -5.13
CA GLY A 178 -2.13 -10.42 -5.20
C GLY A 178 -2.52 -10.08 -6.61
N THR A 179 -3.69 -9.47 -6.75
CA THR A 179 -4.25 -9.11 -8.05
C THR A 179 -4.61 -7.63 -8.06
N TYR A 180 -4.34 -6.95 -9.17
CA TYR A 180 -4.91 -5.62 -9.41
C TYR A 180 -6.12 -5.78 -10.32
N GLU A 181 -7.29 -5.69 -9.73
CA GLU A 181 -8.56 -5.89 -10.41
C GLU A 181 -8.80 -4.79 -11.44
N GLN A 182 -9.12 -5.16 -12.68
CA GLN A 182 -9.51 -4.19 -13.71
C GLN A 182 -10.94 -3.67 -13.52
N LYS A 183 -11.76 -4.46 -12.81
CA LYS A 183 -13.13 -4.12 -12.43
C LYS A 183 -13.25 -4.07 -10.92
N SER A 184 -12.54 -3.11 -10.32
CA SER A 184 -12.61 -2.91 -8.87
C SER A 184 -14.02 -2.51 -8.46
N THR A 185 -14.48 -3.09 -7.36
CA THR A 185 -15.82 -2.79 -6.80
C THR A 185 -15.69 -1.68 -5.76
N PRO A 186 -16.37 -0.54 -5.92
CA PRO A 186 -16.44 0.47 -4.86
C PRO A 186 -17.09 -0.11 -3.61
N TRP A 187 -16.47 0.13 -2.46
CA TRP A 187 -16.99 -0.29 -1.17
C TRP A 187 -17.51 0.90 -0.37
N LYS A 188 -18.72 0.77 0.18
CA LYS A 188 -19.33 1.80 1.03
C LYS A 188 -19.29 3.21 0.42
N ILE A 189 -19.88 3.37 -0.76
CA ILE A 189 -19.95 4.65 -1.48
C ILE A 189 -20.61 5.74 -0.61
N GLU A 190 -21.60 5.36 0.20
CA GLU A 190 -22.33 6.28 1.08
C GLU A 190 -21.52 6.74 2.29
N GLY A 191 -20.42 6.04 2.63
CA GLY A 191 -19.52 6.34 3.74
C GLY A 191 -19.04 5.11 4.46
N THR A 192 -17.80 5.18 4.94
CA THR A 192 -17.19 4.13 5.75
C THR A 192 -17.81 4.14 7.15
N PRO A 193 -18.41 3.01 7.62
CA PRO A 193 -18.94 2.97 8.96
C PRO A 193 -17.83 3.19 10.02
N MET A 194 -18.04 4.10 10.94
CA MET A 194 -17.05 4.43 11.99
C MET A 194 -16.71 3.28 12.91
N ASN A 195 -17.58 2.28 13.00
CA ASN A 195 -17.37 1.05 13.78
C ASN A 195 -16.83 -0.12 12.95
N PHE A 196 -16.57 0.05 11.65
CA PHE A 196 -15.86 -0.95 10.85
C PHE A 196 -14.44 -1.12 11.42
N GLY A 197 -13.97 -2.36 11.56
CA GLY A 197 -12.71 -2.60 12.26
C GLY A 197 -11.96 -3.81 11.75
N HIS A 198 -11.88 -4.88 12.51
CA HIS A 198 -11.10 -6.07 12.21
C HIS A 198 -11.81 -7.06 11.28
N GLU A 199 -12.66 -6.58 10.41
CA GLU A 199 -13.48 -7.39 9.52
C GLU A 199 -12.83 -7.46 8.13
N LEU A 200 -12.95 -8.62 7.50
CA LEU A 200 -12.65 -8.82 6.09
C LEU A 200 -13.98 -8.91 5.31
N LEU A 201 -13.91 -8.58 4.04
CA LEU A 201 -15.04 -8.68 3.15
C LEU A 201 -15.14 -10.09 2.57
N GLU A 202 -16.34 -10.47 2.11
CA GLU A 202 -16.51 -11.73 1.40
C GLU A 202 -15.72 -11.74 0.08
N PRO A 203 -14.95 -12.79 -0.21
CA PRO A 203 -14.18 -12.90 -1.44
C PRO A 203 -15.10 -12.95 -2.67
N LYS A 204 -14.75 -12.17 -3.69
CA LYS A 204 -15.45 -12.12 -5.00
C LYS A 204 -14.55 -12.70 -6.08
N LEU A 205 -14.56 -14.00 -6.24
CA LEU A 205 -13.68 -14.71 -7.18
C LEU A 205 -13.84 -14.25 -8.62
N ASP A 206 -15.05 -13.88 -9.04
CA ASP A 206 -15.32 -13.39 -10.39
C ASP A 206 -14.54 -12.12 -10.74
N ASN A 207 -14.14 -11.35 -9.73
CA ASN A 207 -13.36 -10.14 -9.95
C ASN A 207 -11.88 -10.41 -10.21
N ILE A 208 -11.36 -11.56 -9.77
CA ILE A 208 -9.92 -11.86 -9.74
C ILE A 208 -9.52 -13.12 -10.51
N GLN A 209 -10.46 -13.98 -10.90
CA GLN A 209 -10.18 -15.27 -11.53
C GLN A 209 -9.25 -15.18 -12.74
N ASP A 210 -9.42 -14.16 -13.59
CA ASP A 210 -8.59 -13.96 -14.77
C ASP A 210 -7.12 -13.63 -14.39
N ARG A 211 -6.94 -12.86 -13.33
CA ARG A 211 -5.59 -12.52 -12.80
C ARG A 211 -4.96 -13.69 -12.09
N LEU A 212 -5.74 -14.46 -11.34
CA LEU A 212 -5.26 -15.72 -10.74
C LEU A 212 -4.83 -16.72 -11.80
N ALA A 213 -5.59 -16.85 -12.90
CA ALA A 213 -5.22 -17.72 -14.02
C ALA A 213 -3.85 -17.33 -14.61
N ILE A 214 -3.59 -16.03 -14.81
CA ILE A 214 -2.30 -15.52 -15.23
C ILE A 214 -1.22 -15.87 -14.22
N GLY A 215 -1.45 -15.64 -12.92
CA GLY A 215 -0.51 -15.99 -11.87
C GLY A 215 -0.14 -17.47 -11.88
N PHE A 216 -1.12 -18.35 -12.09
CA PHE A 216 -0.89 -19.79 -12.22
C PHE A 216 -0.16 -20.20 -13.52
N GLU A 217 -0.23 -19.40 -14.56
CA GLU A 217 0.61 -19.58 -15.75
C GLU A 217 2.04 -19.11 -15.54
N ARG A 218 2.21 -18.00 -14.81
CA ARG A 218 3.52 -17.42 -14.49
C ARG A 218 4.30 -18.24 -13.47
N MET A 219 3.57 -18.93 -12.59
CA MET A 219 4.14 -19.81 -11.53
C MET A 219 3.40 -21.15 -11.53
N PRO A 220 3.80 -22.11 -12.41
CA PRO A 220 3.06 -23.35 -12.60
C PRO A 220 2.92 -24.23 -11.34
N SER A 221 3.86 -24.15 -10.39
CA SER A 221 3.78 -24.88 -9.12
C SER A 221 2.53 -24.51 -8.31
N LEU A 222 2.01 -23.28 -8.47
CA LEU A 222 0.79 -22.85 -7.79
C LEU A 222 -0.45 -23.65 -8.18
N LYS A 223 -0.48 -24.23 -9.40
CA LYS A 223 -1.59 -25.09 -9.86
C LYS A 223 -1.77 -26.36 -9.03
N LYS A 224 -0.71 -26.79 -8.34
CA LYS A 224 -0.70 -28.00 -7.50
C LYS A 224 -0.87 -27.66 -6.02
N ALA A 225 -0.66 -26.41 -5.64
CA ALA A 225 -0.85 -25.96 -4.28
C ALA A 225 -2.36 -25.77 -3.99
N GLY A 226 -2.79 -26.15 -2.80
CA GLY A 226 -4.14 -25.82 -2.31
C GLY A 226 -4.24 -24.30 -2.05
N ILE A 227 -5.47 -23.82 -1.99
CA ILE A 227 -5.77 -22.45 -1.57
C ILE A 227 -6.01 -22.47 -0.06
N LYS A 228 -5.15 -21.79 0.68
CA LYS A 228 -5.28 -21.64 2.13
C LYS A 228 -6.30 -20.56 2.49
N ASN A 229 -6.24 -19.43 1.81
CA ASN A 229 -7.14 -18.31 2.07
C ASN A 229 -7.25 -17.37 0.86
N ILE A 230 -8.38 -16.68 0.77
CA ILE A 230 -8.58 -15.55 -0.13
C ILE A 230 -9.03 -14.38 0.73
N ILE A 231 -8.29 -13.30 0.68
CA ILE A 231 -8.54 -12.10 1.46
C ILE A 231 -9.17 -11.06 0.54
N ASN A 232 -10.25 -10.45 0.99
CA ASN A 232 -10.84 -9.26 0.41
C ASN A 232 -10.91 -8.17 1.47
N GLY A 233 -10.33 -7.01 1.19
CA GLY A 233 -10.32 -5.87 2.10
C GLY A 233 -10.54 -4.55 1.39
N PRO A 234 -11.08 -3.54 2.08
CA PRO A 234 -11.22 -2.20 1.50
C PRO A 234 -9.86 -1.51 1.43
N PHE A 235 -9.60 -0.89 0.29
CA PHE A 235 -8.34 -0.24 -0.06
C PHE A 235 -8.63 1.15 -0.63
N THR A 236 -8.15 2.20 0.00
CA THR A 236 -8.54 3.58 -0.31
C THR A 236 -7.72 4.17 -1.44
N PHE A 237 -8.41 4.68 -2.47
CA PHE A 237 -7.80 5.33 -3.62
C PHE A 237 -8.13 6.81 -3.68
N GLY A 238 -7.15 7.62 -4.12
CA GLY A 238 -7.37 8.94 -4.69
C GLY A 238 -7.85 8.84 -6.15
N PRO A 239 -8.29 9.95 -6.78
CA PRO A 239 -8.88 9.93 -8.13
C PRO A 239 -7.94 9.45 -9.22
N ASP A 240 -6.65 9.69 -9.08
CA ASP A 240 -5.59 9.36 -10.06
C ASP A 240 -4.64 8.26 -9.54
N GLY A 241 -4.99 7.62 -8.41
CA GLY A 241 -4.14 6.63 -7.76
C GLY A 241 -2.96 7.24 -6.98
N SER A 242 -2.82 8.56 -6.96
CA SER A 242 -1.80 9.25 -6.17
C SER A 242 -2.36 9.67 -4.81
N PRO A 243 -1.51 9.76 -3.78
CA PRO A 243 -1.92 10.28 -2.48
C PRO A 243 -2.26 11.78 -2.57
N LEU A 244 -3.26 12.19 -1.80
CA LEU A 244 -3.56 13.60 -1.57
C LEU A 244 -2.84 14.02 -0.28
N ILE A 245 -1.83 14.88 -0.41
CA ILE A 245 -1.03 15.38 0.71
C ILE A 245 -0.90 16.89 0.64
N GLY A 246 -0.95 17.55 1.79
CA GLY A 246 -0.77 19.00 1.89
C GLY A 246 -1.91 19.73 2.59
N PRO A 247 -1.85 21.10 2.58
CA PRO A 247 -2.88 21.93 3.17
C PRO A 247 -4.16 21.91 2.33
N VAL A 248 -5.32 21.94 2.99
CA VAL A 248 -6.61 22.00 2.30
C VAL A 248 -6.97 23.44 1.98
N PRO A 249 -7.19 23.80 0.70
CA PRO A 249 -7.60 25.14 0.32
C PRO A 249 -8.90 25.56 1.04
N GLY A 250 -8.90 26.77 1.61
CA GLY A 250 -10.05 27.32 2.31
C GLY A 250 -10.20 26.91 3.78
N LEU A 251 -9.41 25.96 4.28
CA LEU A 251 -9.36 25.59 5.70
C LEU A 251 -7.98 25.92 6.29
N LYS A 252 -7.93 26.93 7.14
CA LYS A 252 -6.69 27.28 7.80
C LYS A 252 -6.23 26.17 8.75
N ASN A 253 -4.95 25.79 8.64
CA ASN A 253 -4.33 24.80 9.52
C ASN A 253 -4.96 23.41 9.47
N TYR A 254 -5.60 23.06 8.37
CA TYR A 254 -6.10 21.70 8.11
C TYR A 254 -5.33 21.07 6.95
N TRP A 255 -4.75 19.92 7.21
CA TRP A 255 -3.89 19.21 6.29
C TRP A 255 -4.42 17.80 6.05
N VAL A 256 -4.05 17.20 4.93
CA VAL A 256 -4.43 15.83 4.59
C VAL A 256 -3.19 15.00 4.21
N ALA A 257 -3.25 13.72 4.57
CA ALA A 257 -2.36 12.65 4.16
C ALA A 257 -3.22 11.41 3.87
N VAL A 258 -3.95 11.42 2.75
CA VAL A 258 -5.00 10.45 2.46
C VAL A 258 -4.84 9.81 1.09
N GLY A 259 -5.45 8.65 0.87
CA GLY A 259 -5.30 7.91 -0.39
C GLY A 259 -3.87 7.41 -0.60
N VAL A 260 -3.11 7.22 0.47
CA VAL A 260 -1.73 6.68 0.42
C VAL A 260 -1.82 5.18 0.16
N MET A 261 -2.05 4.82 -1.09
CA MET A 261 -2.35 3.47 -1.53
C MET A 261 -1.18 2.52 -1.23
N ALA A 262 0.02 2.85 -1.67
CA ALA A 262 1.21 2.06 -1.37
C ALA A 262 1.79 2.43 0.01
N GLY A 263 1.00 2.25 1.07
CA GLY A 263 1.24 2.80 2.41
C GLY A 263 2.64 2.59 2.95
N PHE A 264 3.20 1.38 2.86
CA PHE A 264 4.55 1.10 3.38
C PHE A 264 5.67 1.61 2.47
N CYS A 265 5.43 1.73 1.17
CA CYS A 265 6.39 2.33 0.25
C CYS A 265 6.41 3.86 0.34
N GLN A 266 5.26 4.47 0.63
CA GLN A 266 5.08 5.94 0.58
C GLN A 266 4.99 6.60 1.96
N GLY A 267 4.53 5.89 2.99
CA GLY A 267 4.17 6.48 4.28
C GLY A 267 5.30 7.25 4.97
N GLY A 268 6.54 6.76 4.88
CA GLY A 268 7.70 7.47 5.42
C GLY A 268 7.95 8.80 4.68
N GLY A 269 7.91 8.78 3.34
CA GLY A 269 8.05 9.97 2.50
C GLY A 269 6.93 10.98 2.72
N VAL A 270 5.69 10.51 2.74
CA VAL A 270 4.50 11.36 3.02
C VAL A 270 4.62 12.05 4.38
N GLY A 271 4.98 11.29 5.42
CA GLY A 271 5.15 11.86 6.76
C GLY A 271 6.25 12.91 6.82
N LYS A 272 7.40 12.64 6.18
CA LYS A 272 8.51 13.59 6.07
C LYS A 272 8.07 14.86 5.32
N SER A 273 7.48 14.71 4.13
CA SER A 273 7.08 15.86 3.30
C SER A 273 6.09 16.78 4.02
N ILE A 274 5.08 16.21 4.71
CA ILE A 274 4.13 17.03 5.49
C ILE A 274 4.84 17.74 6.65
N ALA A 275 5.72 17.07 7.36
CA ALA A 275 6.44 17.67 8.47
C ALA A 275 7.32 18.85 7.99
N GLU A 276 8.09 18.68 6.91
CA GLU A 276 8.89 19.74 6.30
C GLU A 276 8.00 20.89 5.83
N TRP A 277 6.90 20.58 5.14
CA TRP A 277 6.00 21.60 4.63
C TRP A 277 5.35 22.46 5.73
N ILE A 278 4.99 21.84 6.86
CA ILE A 278 4.44 22.56 8.02
C ILE A 278 5.51 23.40 8.72
N ILE A 279 6.74 22.91 8.85
CA ILE A 279 7.80 23.56 9.63
C ILE A 279 8.56 24.57 8.78
N ASP A 280 8.93 24.20 7.56
CA ASP A 280 9.84 24.96 6.70
C ASP A 280 9.08 25.75 5.60
N GLY A 281 7.76 25.49 5.44
CA GLY A 281 6.91 26.15 4.45
C GLY A 281 6.84 25.45 3.10
N GLU A 282 7.74 24.50 2.83
CA GLU A 282 7.76 23.68 1.61
C GLU A 282 8.42 22.32 1.89
N PRO A 283 8.03 21.24 1.18
CA PRO A 283 8.70 19.97 1.31
C PRO A 283 10.00 19.96 0.49
N SER A 284 10.94 19.08 0.86
CA SER A 284 12.21 18.89 0.12
C SER A 284 12.01 18.12 -1.20
N ILE A 285 10.82 17.60 -1.44
CA ILE A 285 10.42 16.88 -2.66
C ILE A 285 9.27 17.65 -3.29
N ASP A 286 9.41 17.99 -4.59
CA ASP A 286 8.37 18.64 -5.40
C ASP A 286 7.16 17.74 -5.66
#